data_24916d83e7e03881f38a9488c03a3718
#
_entry.id   24916d83e7e03881f38a9488c03a3718
#
_cell.length_a   1.000
_cell.length_b   1.000
_cell.length_c   1.000
_cell.angle_alpha   90.00
_cell.angle_beta   90.00
_cell.angle_gamma   90.00
#
_symmetry.space_group_name_H-M   'P 1'
#
loop_
_entity.id
_entity.type
_entity.pdbx_description
1 polymer ?
#
loop_
_entity_poly.entity_id
_entity_poly.type
_entity_poly.pdbx_seq_one_letter_code
_entity_poly.pdbx_strand_id
1 'polypeptide(L)'
;AAPALVIATGGPSIPKMGATGFAYDLARQFGLKVVEPRPALVPLTLGGEDVLFRELSGVAAPVLARAGAGKSRAEFAEAALFTHKGLSGPAILQVSSYWKHGEEIG
;
A
#
# COMPACT_ATOMS: atom_id res chain seq x y z
N ALA A 1 -33.73 -17.34 -5.49
CA ALA A 1 -32.96 -17.13 -6.73
C ALA A 1 -33.16 -15.68 -7.22
N ALA A 2 -32.10 -15.09 -7.70
CA ALA A 2 -32.10 -13.71 -8.25
C ALA A 2 -31.37 -13.69 -9.59
N PRO A 3 -31.80 -12.84 -10.55
CA PRO A 3 -31.16 -12.74 -11.86
C PRO A 3 -29.79 -12.05 -11.82
N ALA A 4 -29.47 -11.36 -10.73
CA ALA A 4 -28.19 -10.68 -10.52
C ALA A 4 -27.80 -10.70 -9.05
N LEU A 5 -26.50 -10.67 -8.81
CA LEU A 5 -25.91 -10.61 -7.47
C LEU A 5 -24.89 -9.45 -7.43
N VAL A 6 -25.02 -8.58 -6.44
CA VAL A 6 -24.05 -7.54 -6.13
C VAL A 6 -23.26 -7.93 -4.89
N ILE A 7 -21.94 -7.92 -4.97
CA ILE A 7 -21.03 -8.21 -3.85
C ILE A 7 -20.43 -6.87 -3.41
N ALA A 8 -20.69 -6.50 -2.16
CA ALA A 8 -20.25 -5.23 -1.57
C ALA A 8 -19.66 -5.44 -0.16
N THR A 9 -18.84 -6.50 0.00
CA THR A 9 -18.29 -6.93 1.29
C THR A 9 -17.01 -6.20 1.70
N GLY A 10 -16.51 -5.29 0.85
CA GLY A 10 -15.19 -4.68 1.04
C GLY A 10 -14.05 -5.65 0.74
N GLY A 11 -12.84 -5.23 1.01
CA GLY A 11 -11.61 -5.99 0.79
C GLY A 11 -10.88 -6.29 2.11
N PRO A 12 -9.72 -6.98 2.07
CA PRO A 12 -8.99 -7.47 3.26
C PRO A 12 -8.12 -6.40 3.96
N SER A 13 -8.39 -5.12 3.77
CA SER A 13 -7.54 -4.02 4.25
C SER A 13 -7.47 -3.92 5.78
N ILE A 14 -8.54 -4.27 6.50
CA ILE A 14 -8.57 -4.24 7.97
C ILE A 14 -9.20 -5.54 8.50
N PRO A 15 -8.42 -6.63 8.62
CA PRO A 15 -8.94 -7.94 9.03
C PRO A 15 -9.64 -7.93 10.39
N LYS A 16 -9.17 -7.12 11.34
CA LYS A 16 -9.78 -6.98 12.67
C LYS A 16 -11.22 -6.44 12.65
N MET A 17 -11.62 -5.77 11.59
CA MET A 17 -12.99 -5.31 11.38
C MET A 17 -13.84 -6.27 10.54
N GLY A 18 -13.41 -7.50 10.35
CA GLY A 18 -14.09 -8.51 9.55
C GLY A 18 -13.84 -8.40 8.05
N ALA A 19 -12.89 -7.55 7.63
CA ALA A 19 -12.48 -7.45 6.24
C ALA A 19 -11.76 -8.75 5.83
N THR A 20 -12.28 -9.46 4.83
CA THR A 20 -11.77 -10.76 4.38
C THR A 20 -11.66 -10.80 2.85
N GLY A 21 -11.01 -11.84 2.33
CA GLY A 21 -10.95 -12.14 0.90
C GLY A 21 -12.22 -12.80 0.33
N PHE A 22 -13.31 -12.86 1.07
CA PHE A 22 -14.55 -13.57 0.69
C PHE A 22 -15.04 -13.21 -0.72
N ALA A 23 -15.05 -11.92 -1.10
CA ALA A 23 -15.48 -11.49 -2.42
C ALA A 23 -14.59 -12.05 -3.55
N TYR A 24 -13.28 -12.20 -3.30
CA TYR A 24 -12.35 -12.78 -4.27
C TYR A 24 -12.58 -14.29 -4.42
N ASP A 25 -12.86 -14.99 -3.34
CA ASP A 25 -13.14 -16.42 -3.38
C ASP A 25 -14.46 -16.69 -4.11
N LEU A 26 -15.46 -15.87 -3.86
CA LEU A 26 -16.73 -15.94 -4.56
C LEU A 26 -16.58 -15.63 -6.06
N ALA A 27 -15.79 -14.61 -6.43
CA ALA A 27 -15.50 -14.31 -7.83
C ALA A 27 -14.82 -15.49 -8.54
N ARG A 28 -13.86 -16.16 -7.88
CA ARG A 28 -13.21 -17.37 -8.42
C ARG A 28 -14.19 -18.52 -8.57
N GLN A 29 -15.11 -18.71 -7.63
CA GLN A 29 -16.16 -19.71 -7.70
C GLN A 29 -17.06 -19.52 -8.93
N PHE A 30 -17.32 -18.29 -9.34
CA PHE A 30 -18.04 -17.95 -10.57
C PHE A 30 -17.15 -17.94 -11.82
N GLY A 31 -15.90 -18.42 -11.75
CA GLY A 31 -14.99 -18.50 -12.88
C GLY A 31 -14.42 -17.16 -13.32
N LEU A 32 -14.56 -16.11 -12.52
CA LEU A 32 -13.98 -14.79 -12.81
C LEU A 32 -12.49 -14.75 -12.51
N LYS A 33 -11.73 -14.11 -13.38
CA LYS A 33 -10.30 -13.87 -13.14
C LYS A 33 -10.12 -12.78 -12.09
N VAL A 34 -9.50 -13.12 -10.98
CA VAL A 34 -9.12 -12.18 -9.94
C VAL A 34 -7.67 -11.77 -10.15
N VAL A 35 -7.42 -10.47 -10.33
CA VAL A 35 -6.06 -9.92 -10.31
C VAL A 35 -5.58 -9.94 -8.87
N GLU A 36 -4.37 -10.46 -8.64
CA GLU A 36 -3.80 -10.60 -7.30
C GLU A 36 -3.76 -9.24 -6.58
N PRO A 37 -4.49 -9.10 -5.45
CA PRO A 37 -4.50 -7.86 -4.69
C PRO A 37 -3.14 -7.62 -4.04
N ARG A 38 -2.69 -6.37 -4.07
CA ARG A 38 -1.45 -5.94 -3.43
C ARG A 38 -1.72 -4.81 -2.46
N PRO A 39 -0.94 -4.70 -1.38
CA PRO A 39 -1.00 -3.53 -0.52
C PRO A 39 -0.75 -2.25 -1.31
N ALA A 40 -1.56 -1.23 -1.04
CA ALA A 40 -1.44 0.11 -1.61
C ALA A 40 -1.80 1.14 -0.54
N LEU A 41 -1.27 2.34 -0.63
CA LEU A 41 -1.43 3.39 0.37
C LEU A 41 -1.01 2.93 1.77
N VAL A 42 0.14 2.24 1.84
CA VAL A 42 0.67 1.65 3.08
C VAL A 42 1.98 2.32 3.49
N PRO A 43 2.27 2.38 4.80
CA PRO A 43 3.58 2.78 5.30
C PRO A 43 4.64 1.77 4.85
N LEU A 44 5.88 2.24 4.73
CA LEU A 44 7.04 1.43 4.41
C LEU A 44 7.84 1.15 5.69
N THR A 45 8.23 -0.10 5.88
CA THR A 45 9.10 -0.51 6.99
C THR A 45 10.55 -0.47 6.54
N LEU A 46 11.43 0.05 7.39
CA LEU A 46 12.87 0.05 7.15
C LEU A 46 13.49 -1.21 7.75
N GLY A 47 14.41 -1.82 7.01
CA GLY A 47 15.12 -3.02 7.42
C GLY A 47 16.21 -2.76 8.47
N GLY A 48 16.79 -3.84 9.00
CA GLY A 48 17.61 -3.91 10.20
C GLY A 48 18.73 -2.90 10.46
N GLU A 49 19.41 -2.38 9.44
CA GLU A 49 20.54 -1.44 9.64
C GLU A 49 20.16 0.05 9.53
N ASP A 50 18.95 0.36 9.10
CA ASP A 50 18.46 1.74 8.96
C ASP A 50 18.06 2.36 10.32
N VAL A 51 18.85 2.11 11.33
CA VAL A 51 18.65 2.60 12.71
C VAL A 51 18.66 4.13 12.77
N LEU A 52 19.40 4.78 11.86
CA LEU A 52 19.51 6.23 11.80
C LEU A 52 18.15 6.94 11.73
N PHE A 53 17.20 6.34 11.00
CA PHE A 53 15.87 6.93 10.85
C PHE A 53 14.95 6.76 12.06
N ARG A 54 15.27 5.86 12.98
CA ARG A 54 14.46 5.63 14.20
C ARG A 54 14.55 6.81 15.17
N GLU A 55 15.68 7.49 15.21
CA GLU A 55 15.87 8.69 16.02
C GLU A 55 15.05 9.88 15.53
N LEU A 56 14.64 9.85 14.25
CA LEU A 56 13.78 10.86 13.63
C LEU A 56 12.29 10.60 13.83
N SER A 57 11.90 9.61 14.63
CA SER A 57 10.50 9.25 14.85
C SER A 57 9.67 10.46 15.29
N GLY A 58 8.58 10.73 14.57
CA GLY A 58 7.71 11.87 14.78
C GLY A 58 8.06 13.10 13.93
N VAL A 59 9.22 13.11 13.26
CA VAL A 59 9.59 14.20 12.35
C VAL A 59 8.83 14.07 11.03
N ALA A 60 8.27 15.16 10.54
CA ALA A 60 7.71 15.28 9.21
C ALA A 60 8.55 16.25 8.37
N ALA A 61 8.79 15.91 7.12
CA ALA A 61 9.53 16.76 6.19
C ALA A 61 8.87 16.78 4.81
N PRO A 62 8.89 17.91 4.10
CA PRO A 62 8.47 17.96 2.70
C PRO A 62 9.49 17.20 1.85
N VAL A 63 9.00 16.32 1.00
CA VAL A 63 9.84 15.49 0.12
C VAL A 63 9.24 15.40 -1.28
N LEU A 64 10.06 14.99 -2.23
CA LEU A 64 9.62 14.51 -3.53
C LEU A 64 9.89 13.01 -3.59
N ALA A 65 8.89 12.20 -3.31
CA ALA A 65 9.02 10.75 -3.34
C ALA A 65 8.76 10.20 -4.75
N ARG A 66 9.59 9.26 -5.18
CA ARG A 66 9.53 8.64 -6.51
C ARG A 66 9.59 7.13 -6.40
N ALA A 67 8.73 6.44 -7.17
CA ALA A 67 8.81 4.99 -7.34
C ALA A 67 8.34 4.57 -8.73
N GLY A 68 8.61 3.31 -9.06
CA GLY A 68 8.29 2.72 -10.36
C GLY A 68 9.32 3.05 -11.43
N ALA A 69 9.18 2.40 -12.57
CA ALA A 69 10.10 2.53 -13.71
C ALA A 69 9.36 2.80 -15.02
N GLY A 70 10.01 3.51 -15.94
CA GLY A 70 9.47 3.79 -17.27
C GLY A 70 8.11 4.49 -17.22
N LYS A 71 7.11 3.92 -17.90
CA LYS A 71 5.74 4.49 -17.97
C LYS A 71 4.96 4.40 -16.65
N SER A 72 5.41 3.58 -15.71
CA SER A 72 4.78 3.43 -14.40
C SER A 72 5.44 4.27 -13.30
N ARG A 73 6.40 5.11 -13.64
CA ARG A 73 7.04 6.03 -12.71
C ARG A 73 6.03 7.05 -12.21
N ALA A 74 6.00 7.24 -10.90
CA ALA A 74 5.17 8.24 -10.23
C ALA A 74 6.01 9.06 -9.25
N GLU A 75 5.64 10.33 -9.09
CA GLU A 75 6.28 11.29 -8.18
C GLU A 75 5.21 12.00 -7.36
N PHE A 76 5.47 12.16 -6.07
CA PHE A 76 4.57 12.84 -5.13
C PHE A 76 5.34 13.84 -4.28
N ALA A 77 5.01 15.11 -4.44
CA ALA A 77 5.58 16.23 -3.67
C ALA A 77 4.67 16.52 -2.48
N GLU A 78 4.91 15.87 -1.36
CA GLU A 78 4.11 15.91 -0.14
C GLU A 78 4.98 15.70 1.08
N ALA A 79 4.39 15.72 2.29
CA ALA A 79 5.11 15.40 3.51
C ALA A 79 5.38 13.90 3.64
N ALA A 80 6.60 13.54 4.05
CA ALA A 80 6.93 12.23 4.60
C ALA A 80 7.01 12.33 6.11
N LEU A 81 6.59 11.28 6.80
CA LEU A 81 6.64 11.15 8.25
C LEU A 81 7.57 10.00 8.62
N PHE A 82 8.56 10.29 9.46
CA PHE A 82 9.40 9.27 10.07
C PHE A 82 8.69 8.65 11.27
N THR A 83 8.66 7.31 11.32
CA THR A 83 8.06 6.55 12.40
C THR A 83 9.09 5.59 13.00
N HIS A 84 8.82 5.04 14.18
CA HIS A 84 9.68 4.04 14.81
C HIS A 84 9.81 2.74 14.00
N LYS A 85 8.95 2.49 13.02
CA LYS A 85 8.98 1.31 12.15
C LYS A 85 9.46 1.61 10.72
N GLY A 86 9.52 2.88 10.34
CA GLY A 86 9.90 3.26 8.99
C GLY A 86 9.30 4.58 8.54
N LEU A 87 8.80 4.64 7.33
CA LEU A 87 8.31 5.84 6.68
C LEU A 87 6.80 5.77 6.46
N SER A 88 6.13 6.89 6.68
CA SER A 88 4.70 7.10 6.43
C SER A 88 4.46 8.52 5.91
N GLY A 89 3.25 9.02 6.03
CA GLY A 89 2.87 10.34 5.53
C GLY A 89 2.37 10.31 4.09
N PRO A 90 1.76 11.42 3.62
CA PRO A 90 1.09 11.45 2.33
C PRO A 90 1.95 11.04 1.14
N ALA A 91 3.21 11.51 1.06
CA ALA A 91 4.12 11.16 -0.01
C ALA A 91 4.40 9.65 -0.05
N ILE A 92 4.67 9.06 1.10
CA ILE A 92 5.02 7.63 1.23
C ILE A 92 3.81 6.75 0.94
N LEU A 93 2.64 7.08 1.48
CA LEU A 93 1.42 6.32 1.23
C LEU A 93 1.05 6.32 -0.26
N GLN A 94 1.17 7.46 -0.93
CA GLN A 94 0.89 7.54 -2.36
C GLN A 94 1.91 6.77 -3.19
N VAL A 95 3.20 6.97 -2.95
CA VAL A 95 4.27 6.31 -3.72
C VAL A 95 4.27 4.79 -3.53
N SER A 96 3.83 4.29 -2.36
CA SER A 96 3.76 2.86 -2.08
C SER A 96 2.86 2.08 -3.05
N SER A 97 1.88 2.75 -3.66
CA SER A 97 0.99 2.14 -4.67
C SER A 97 1.72 1.82 -5.99
N TYR A 98 2.85 2.46 -6.24
CA TYR A 98 3.67 2.30 -7.46
C TYR A 98 4.96 1.52 -7.21
N TRP A 99 5.31 1.31 -5.94
CA TRP A 99 6.50 0.58 -5.53
C TRP A 99 6.26 -0.93 -5.51
N LYS A 100 7.29 -1.69 -5.86
CA LYS A 100 7.33 -3.14 -5.71
C LYS A 100 8.48 -3.53 -4.81
N HIS A 101 8.28 -4.61 -4.05
CA HIS A 101 9.32 -5.12 -3.17
C HIS A 101 10.64 -5.37 -3.93
N GLY A 102 11.72 -4.79 -3.42
CA GLY A 102 13.05 -4.85 -4.03
C GLY A 102 13.38 -3.70 -4.98
N GLU A 103 12.44 -2.81 -5.28
CA GLU A 103 12.72 -1.57 -6.02
C GLU A 103 13.20 -0.46 -5.07
N GLU A 104 13.96 0.48 -5.59
CA GLU A 104 14.36 1.68 -4.87
C GLU A 104 13.25 2.73 -4.88
N ILE A 105 13.20 3.52 -3.80
CA ILE A 105 12.39 4.75 -3.71
C ILE A 105 13.36 5.93 -3.64
N GLY A 106 13.21 6.85 -4.57
CA GLY A 106 14.00 8.07 -4.64
C GLY A 106 13.30 9.28 -4.02
#